data_36759837556e9e00bc83c5d749d8011b
#
_entry.id   36759837556e9e00bc83c5d749d8011b
#
_cell.length_a   1.000
_cell.length_b   1.000
_cell.length_c   1.000
_cell.angle_alpha   90.00
_cell.angle_beta   90.00
_cell.angle_gamma   90.00
#
_symmetry.space_group_name_H-M   'P 1'
#
loop_
_entity.id
_entity.type
_entity.pdbx_description
1 polymer ?
#
loop_
_entity_poly.entity_id
_entity_poly.type
_entity_poly.pdbx_seq_one_letter_code
_entity_poly.pdbx_strand_id
1 'polypeptide(L)'
;MKFLPILALACGLMTASIAGAAVNADAAQSALKKSDCLKCHSLDKKKDGPSYKEVSKKYKGKADGEDKLTKHITSSPMVEIDGKKEEHKAIKSKDAAEIKNIVQWILSL
;
A
#
# COMPACT_ATOMS: atom_id res chain seq x y z
N MET A 1 -46.58 -26.48 -42.69
CA MET A 1 -46.09 -25.38 -41.88
C MET A 1 -44.94 -25.89 -41.03
N LYS A 2 -43.70 -25.47 -41.30
CA LYS A 2 -42.53 -25.91 -40.59
C LYS A 2 -42.13 -24.78 -39.63
N PHE A 3 -42.24 -25.03 -38.34
CA PHE A 3 -41.76 -24.10 -37.32
C PHE A 3 -40.25 -24.33 -37.12
N LEU A 4 -39.45 -23.35 -37.43
CA LEU A 4 -38.03 -23.32 -37.04
C LEU A 4 -37.91 -22.83 -35.58
N PRO A 5 -37.17 -23.52 -34.73
CA PRO A 5 -36.83 -22.96 -33.44
C PRO A 5 -35.69 -21.94 -33.58
N ILE A 6 -35.93 -20.73 -33.12
CA ILE A 6 -34.90 -19.68 -32.97
C ILE A 6 -34.04 -20.05 -31.77
N LEU A 7 -32.78 -20.44 -32.05
CA LEU A 7 -31.77 -20.68 -31.04
C LEU A 7 -31.23 -19.33 -30.58
N ALA A 8 -31.69 -18.86 -29.42
CA ALA A 8 -31.15 -17.66 -28.79
C ALA A 8 -29.77 -17.97 -28.22
N LEU A 9 -28.74 -17.48 -28.89
CA LEU A 9 -27.36 -17.54 -28.41
C LEU A 9 -27.20 -16.47 -27.30
N ALA A 10 -27.29 -16.88 -26.03
CA ALA A 10 -26.99 -16.03 -24.89
C ALA A 10 -25.47 -15.81 -24.84
N CYS A 11 -25.02 -14.66 -25.32
CA CYS A 11 -23.63 -14.22 -25.18
C CYS A 11 -23.42 -13.76 -23.72
N GLY A 12 -22.95 -14.66 -22.87
CA GLY A 12 -22.57 -14.31 -21.49
C GLY A 12 -21.35 -13.42 -21.51
N LEU A 13 -21.52 -12.14 -21.13
CA LEU A 13 -20.41 -11.27 -20.85
C LEU A 13 -19.74 -11.78 -19.57
N MET A 14 -18.61 -12.48 -19.72
CA MET A 14 -17.70 -12.72 -18.60
C MET A 14 -17.00 -11.40 -18.26
N THR A 15 -17.51 -10.71 -17.24
CA THR A 15 -16.76 -9.62 -16.63
C THR A 15 -15.57 -10.23 -15.87
N ALA A 16 -14.39 -10.17 -16.47
CA ALA A 16 -13.17 -10.49 -15.76
C ALA A 16 -12.97 -9.44 -14.66
N SER A 17 -13.24 -9.81 -13.42
CA SER A 17 -12.88 -9.02 -12.27
C SER A 17 -11.35 -8.98 -12.22
N ILE A 18 -10.76 -7.81 -12.46
CA ILE A 18 -9.33 -7.59 -12.19
C ILE A 18 -9.21 -7.50 -10.67
N ALA A 19 -9.03 -8.65 -10.03
CA ALA A 19 -8.66 -8.69 -8.63
C ALA A 19 -7.21 -8.18 -8.55
N GLY A 20 -6.98 -7.01 -7.93
CA GLY A 20 -5.64 -6.57 -7.57
C GLY A 20 -4.94 -7.65 -6.74
N ALA A 21 -3.62 -7.76 -6.83
CA ALA A 21 -2.85 -8.68 -6.01
C ALA A 21 -3.19 -8.45 -4.52
N ALA A 22 -3.46 -9.53 -3.78
CA ALA A 22 -3.69 -9.46 -2.34
C ALA A 22 -2.44 -8.92 -1.64
N VAL A 23 -2.65 -8.09 -0.61
CA VAL A 23 -1.56 -7.57 0.22
C VAL A 23 -0.87 -8.71 0.95
N ASN A 24 0.46 -8.77 0.84
CA ASN A 24 1.29 -9.71 1.58
C ASN A 24 1.85 -9.01 2.82
N ALA A 25 1.22 -9.22 3.96
CA ALA A 25 1.61 -8.60 5.23
C ALA A 25 3.01 -9.02 5.70
N ASP A 26 3.35 -10.30 5.58
CA ASP A 26 4.66 -10.80 6.02
C ASP A 26 5.80 -10.21 5.18
N ALA A 27 5.63 -10.12 3.88
CA ALA A 27 6.61 -9.50 2.99
C ALA A 27 6.76 -8.01 3.28
N ALA A 28 5.66 -7.29 3.53
CA ALA A 28 5.69 -5.88 3.87
C ALA A 28 6.45 -5.63 5.18
N GLN A 29 6.14 -6.36 6.23
CA GLN A 29 6.78 -6.23 7.53
C GLN A 29 8.28 -6.61 7.48
N SER A 30 8.62 -7.65 6.74
CA SER A 30 10.02 -8.04 6.51
C SER A 30 10.81 -6.92 5.81
N ALA A 31 10.24 -6.31 4.78
CA ALA A 31 10.87 -5.19 4.06
C ALA A 31 11.08 -3.97 4.95
N LEU A 32 10.11 -3.62 5.78
CA LEU A 32 10.21 -2.54 6.75
C LEU A 32 11.32 -2.79 7.78
N LYS A 33 11.41 -4.02 8.29
CA LYS A 33 12.47 -4.41 9.22
C LYS A 33 13.86 -4.31 8.58
N LYS A 34 14.03 -4.81 7.37
CA LYS A 34 15.30 -4.73 6.62
C LYS A 34 15.73 -3.30 6.31
N SER A 35 14.79 -2.38 6.21
CA SER A 35 15.04 -0.95 5.96
C SER A 35 15.16 -0.12 7.23
N ASP A 36 15.22 -0.75 8.40
CA ASP A 36 15.32 -0.10 9.72
C ASP A 36 14.13 0.81 10.08
N CYS A 37 13.00 0.66 9.42
CA CYS A 37 11.81 1.49 9.64
C CYS A 37 11.24 1.30 11.06
N LEU A 38 11.40 0.10 11.63
CA LEU A 38 10.87 -0.24 12.96
C LEU A 38 11.64 0.41 14.11
N LYS A 39 12.77 1.07 13.84
CA LYS A 39 13.48 1.88 14.85
C LYS A 39 12.69 3.11 15.24
N CYS A 40 11.93 3.69 14.30
CA CYS A 40 11.15 4.92 14.50
C CYS A 40 9.64 4.70 14.44
N HIS A 41 9.19 3.62 13.86
CA HIS A 41 7.77 3.27 13.73
C HIS A 41 7.42 1.97 14.45
N SER A 42 6.22 1.92 14.98
CA SER A 42 5.59 0.71 15.52
C SER A 42 4.22 0.52 14.87
N LEU A 43 3.63 -0.66 14.99
CA LEU A 43 2.29 -0.92 14.51
C LEU A 43 1.25 -0.03 15.20
N ASP A 44 1.27 0.01 16.54
CA ASP A 44 0.25 0.63 17.38
C ASP A 44 0.73 1.85 18.15
N LYS A 45 2.02 1.93 18.46
CA LYS A 45 2.57 2.91 19.40
C LYS A 45 3.35 3.98 18.66
N LYS A 46 3.18 5.23 19.09
CA LYS A 46 4.02 6.33 18.66
C LYS A 46 5.42 6.15 19.24
N LYS A 47 6.43 6.30 18.39
CA LYS A 47 7.84 6.37 18.73
C LYS A 47 8.39 7.71 18.21
N ASP A 48 9.57 7.75 17.64
CA ASP A 48 10.09 8.95 16.98
C ASP A 48 9.23 9.35 15.77
N GLY A 49 8.65 8.36 15.09
CA GLY A 49 7.64 8.55 14.06
C GLY A 49 6.25 8.07 14.50
N PRO A 50 5.21 8.41 13.74
CA PRO A 50 3.85 7.95 14.02
C PRO A 50 3.74 6.43 13.90
N SER A 51 2.77 5.83 14.58
CA SER A 51 2.44 4.41 14.37
C SER A 51 1.91 4.19 12.97
N TYR A 52 2.04 2.98 12.44
CA TYR A 52 1.48 2.65 11.12
C TYR A 52 -0.04 2.77 11.08
N LYS A 53 -0.73 2.49 12.18
CA LYS A 53 -2.17 2.70 12.29
C LYS A 53 -2.56 4.18 12.19
N GLU A 54 -1.77 5.08 12.78
CA GLU A 54 -1.98 6.52 12.63
C GLU A 54 -1.74 6.98 11.19
N VAL A 55 -0.69 6.48 10.55
CA VAL A 55 -0.41 6.76 9.14
C VAL A 55 -1.56 6.28 8.26
N SER A 56 -2.04 5.05 8.48
CA SER A 56 -3.21 4.53 7.77
C SER A 56 -4.42 5.45 7.93
N LYS A 57 -4.73 5.83 9.15
CA LYS A 57 -5.86 6.72 9.46
C LYS A 57 -5.79 8.06 8.72
N LYS A 58 -4.58 8.61 8.59
CA LYS A 58 -4.34 9.88 7.91
C LYS A 58 -4.55 9.79 6.39
N TYR A 59 -4.16 8.69 5.77
CA TYR A 59 -4.12 8.57 4.30
C TYR A 59 -5.18 7.63 3.71
N LYS A 60 -5.76 6.75 4.50
CA LYS A 60 -6.78 5.81 4.04
C LYS A 60 -7.99 6.54 3.43
N GLY A 61 -8.43 6.07 2.27
CA GLY A 61 -9.58 6.63 1.57
C GLY A 61 -9.32 7.96 0.86
N LYS A 62 -8.11 8.51 0.91
CA LYS A 62 -7.72 9.70 0.15
C LYS A 62 -7.23 9.31 -1.23
N ALA A 63 -7.66 10.04 -2.27
CA ALA A 63 -7.32 9.76 -3.67
C ALA A 63 -5.80 9.78 -3.93
N ASP A 64 -5.05 10.62 -3.24
CA ASP A 64 -3.61 10.78 -3.36
C ASP A 64 -2.80 10.11 -2.23
N GLY A 65 -3.47 9.38 -1.34
CA GLY A 65 -2.83 8.78 -0.16
C GLY A 65 -1.74 7.77 -0.51
N GLU A 66 -1.97 6.90 -1.46
CA GLU A 66 -0.99 5.91 -1.93
C GLU A 66 0.24 6.58 -2.54
N ASP A 67 0.06 7.58 -3.39
CA ASP A 67 1.15 8.34 -4.02
C ASP A 67 1.99 9.10 -2.98
N LYS A 68 1.34 9.73 -2.02
CA LYS A 68 2.02 10.45 -0.95
C LYS A 68 2.86 9.53 -0.07
N LEU A 69 2.34 8.37 0.31
CA LEU A 69 3.09 7.38 1.08
C LEU A 69 4.25 6.81 0.28
N THR A 70 4.04 6.47 -0.98
CA THR A 70 5.09 5.99 -1.87
C THR A 70 6.23 7.01 -1.96
N LYS A 71 5.90 8.27 -2.18
CA LYS A 71 6.89 9.35 -2.23
C LYS A 71 7.63 9.50 -0.90
N HIS A 72 6.92 9.43 0.22
CA HIS A 72 7.50 9.59 1.55
C HIS A 72 8.55 8.51 1.85
N ILE A 73 8.28 7.25 1.50
CA ILE A 73 9.19 6.13 1.80
C ILE A 73 10.30 5.93 0.76
N THR A 74 10.26 6.65 -0.36
CA THR A 74 11.24 6.49 -1.45
C THR A 74 12.12 7.72 -1.68
N SER A 75 11.70 8.91 -1.26
CA SER A 75 12.39 10.17 -1.58
C SER A 75 13.22 10.75 -0.44
N SER A 76 13.23 10.11 0.71
CA SER A 76 13.96 10.57 1.90
C SER A 76 13.69 12.05 2.26
N PRO A 77 12.41 12.44 2.48
CA PRO A 77 12.09 13.81 2.83
C PRO A 77 12.67 14.19 4.20
N MET A 78 12.86 15.49 4.42
CA MET A 78 13.18 15.99 5.74
C MET A 78 11.96 15.87 6.66
N VAL A 79 12.17 15.33 7.83
CA VAL A 79 11.16 15.20 8.89
C VAL A 79 11.67 15.81 10.18
N GLU A 80 10.77 16.14 11.08
CA GLU A 80 11.12 16.67 12.38
C GLU A 80 10.96 15.60 13.46
N ILE A 81 12.03 15.34 14.21
CA ILE A 81 12.08 14.40 15.33
C ILE A 81 12.62 15.16 16.54
N ASP A 82 11.82 15.29 17.59
CA ASP A 82 12.20 15.99 18.83
C ASP A 82 12.74 17.42 18.56
N GLY A 83 12.10 18.15 17.65
CA GLY A 83 12.48 19.52 17.29
C GLY A 83 13.69 19.62 16.35
N LYS A 84 14.27 18.51 15.92
CA LYS A 84 15.38 18.45 14.98
C LYS A 84 14.93 17.96 13.63
N LYS A 85 15.43 18.59 12.57
CA LYS A 85 15.20 18.14 11.19
C LYS A 85 16.19 17.04 10.85
N GLU A 86 15.66 15.91 10.43
CA GLU A 86 16.43 14.75 10.00
C GLU A 86 15.90 14.23 8.66
N GLU A 87 16.77 13.58 7.89
CA GLU A 87 16.40 12.92 6.66
C GLU A 87 15.68 11.61 6.97
N HIS A 88 14.47 11.42 6.42
CA HIS A 88 13.72 10.19 6.57
C HIS A 88 14.39 9.06 5.79
N LYS A 89 14.62 7.92 6.43
CA LYS A 89 15.19 6.75 5.76
C LYS A 89 14.25 6.23 4.66
N ALA A 90 14.81 5.99 3.49
CA ALA A 90 14.10 5.35 2.40
C ALA A 90 14.07 3.83 2.55
N ILE A 91 13.04 3.21 1.98
CA ILE A 91 13.01 1.76 1.77
C ILE A 91 14.22 1.35 0.92
N LYS A 92 14.89 0.28 1.32
CA LYS A 92 16.06 -0.24 0.59
C LYS A 92 15.70 -0.83 -0.77
N SER A 93 14.52 -1.43 -0.89
CA SER A 93 14.05 -1.99 -2.15
C SER A 93 13.81 -0.91 -3.20
N LYS A 94 14.16 -1.24 -4.45
CA LYS A 94 13.83 -0.44 -5.64
C LYS A 94 12.74 -1.08 -6.50
N ASP A 95 12.22 -2.23 -6.06
CA ASP A 95 11.15 -2.95 -6.74
C ASP A 95 9.81 -2.24 -6.53
N ALA A 96 9.19 -1.80 -7.62
CA ALA A 96 7.92 -1.08 -7.57
C ALA A 96 6.78 -1.91 -6.98
N ALA A 97 6.75 -3.22 -7.25
CA ALA A 97 5.72 -4.12 -6.71
C ALA A 97 5.88 -4.32 -5.19
N GLU A 98 7.11 -4.44 -4.71
CA GLU A 98 7.40 -4.54 -3.29
C GLU A 98 7.04 -3.25 -2.54
N ILE A 99 7.41 -2.10 -3.08
CA ILE A 99 7.06 -0.78 -2.53
C ILE A 99 5.54 -0.61 -2.48
N LYS A 100 4.84 -0.96 -3.54
CA LYS A 100 3.38 -0.91 -3.60
C LYS A 100 2.74 -1.80 -2.53
N ASN A 101 3.26 -3.01 -2.34
CA ASN A 101 2.80 -3.93 -1.30
C ASN A 101 2.94 -3.34 0.10
N ILE A 102 4.07 -2.69 0.40
CA ILE A 102 4.30 -2.02 1.68
C ILE A 102 3.27 -0.91 1.91
N VAL A 103 3.08 -0.04 0.92
CA VAL A 103 2.12 1.07 1.01
C VAL A 103 0.68 0.55 1.20
N GLN A 104 0.28 -0.43 0.42
CA GLN A 104 -1.05 -1.04 0.54
C GLN A 104 -1.25 -1.76 1.88
N TRP A 105 -0.22 -2.41 2.40
CA TRP A 105 -0.28 -3.00 3.73
C TRP A 105 -0.51 -1.93 4.81
N ILE A 106 0.24 -0.83 4.78
CA ILE A 106 0.06 0.28 5.73
C ILE A 106 -1.37 0.83 5.64
N LEU A 107 -1.88 1.05 4.44
CA LEU A 107 -3.24 1.56 4.24
C LEU A 107 -4.34 0.56 4.62
N SER A 108 -4.01 -0.70 4.80
CA SER A 108 -4.96 -1.75 5.22
C SER A 108 -5.18 -1.83 6.73
N LEU A 109 -4.38 -1.14 7.52
CA LEU A 109 -4.39 -1.21 8.99
C LEU A 109 -5.56 -0.47 9.63
#